data_643b26eee51bafe1719d72a872c65841
#
_entry.id   643b26eee51bafe1719d72a872c65841
#
_cell.length_a   1.000
_cell.length_b   1.000
_cell.length_c   1.000
_cell.angle_alpha   90.00
_cell.angle_beta   90.00
_cell.angle_gamma   90.00
#
_symmetry.space_group_name_H-M   'P 1'
#
loop_
_entity.id
_entity.type
_entity.pdbx_description
1 polymer ?
#
loop_
_entity_poly.entity_id
_entity_poly.type
_entity_poly.pdbx_seq_one_letter_code
_entity_poly.pdbx_strand_id
1 'polypeptide(L)'
;GWTMGMEIEFEHGGTENAVEIDADESGEYEAETERGGEVALEQFWINKAFCGGKFNIKAGEIIIPVGEINAYHMPNDFFSVYRSEGEAKMLPNTWHQVGISLWGRISDWRYEAIFTSGLDAERFGHNCYVHYGATSPYEYKLGNVYAGAARIDNYSIPGVRLSLSGY
;
A
#
# COMPACT_ATOMS: atom_id res chain seq x y z
N GLY A 1 -4.91 21.82 -11.06
CA GLY A 1 -3.93 22.26 -10.09
C GLY A 1 -2.85 21.23 -9.83
N TRP A 2 -1.85 21.61 -9.06
CA TRP A 2 -0.83 20.70 -8.53
C TRP A 2 -1.11 20.46 -7.05
N THR A 3 -0.91 19.24 -6.60
CA THR A 3 -0.94 18.85 -5.18
C THR A 3 0.23 17.94 -4.89
N MET A 4 0.65 17.89 -3.64
CA MET A 4 1.69 17.02 -3.14
C MET A 4 1.19 16.37 -1.84
N GLY A 5 1.53 15.13 -1.63
CA GLY A 5 1.28 14.44 -0.37
C GLY A 5 2.54 13.75 0.13
N MET A 6 2.65 13.67 1.44
CA MET A 6 3.70 12.93 2.14
C MET A 6 3.11 12.34 3.40
N GLU A 7 3.44 11.11 3.68
CA GLU A 7 3.07 10.39 4.90
C GLU A 7 4.32 9.73 5.48
N ILE A 8 4.55 10.00 6.74
CA ILE A 8 5.69 9.47 7.49
C ILE A 8 5.12 8.76 8.71
N GLU A 9 5.41 7.50 8.84
CA GLU A 9 5.09 6.70 10.01
C GLU A 9 6.22 6.79 11.04
N PHE A 10 5.84 6.93 12.29
CA PHE A 10 6.75 6.91 13.42
C PHE A 10 6.33 5.77 14.34
N GLU A 11 7.04 4.68 14.27
CA GLU A 11 6.86 3.58 15.23
C GLU A 11 7.75 3.79 16.46
N HIS A 12 7.18 3.52 17.65
CA HIS A 12 7.88 3.61 18.95
C HIS A 12 8.70 4.91 19.13
N GLY A 13 8.20 6.01 18.56
CA GLY A 13 8.84 7.32 18.68
C GLY A 13 10.14 7.49 17.89
N GLY A 14 10.46 6.58 16.97
CA GLY A 14 11.69 6.64 16.18
C GLY A 14 12.96 6.49 17.03
N THR A 15 12.86 5.92 18.23
CA THR A 15 13.99 5.75 19.14
C THR A 15 14.39 4.28 19.22
N GLU A 16 15.67 3.99 19.11
CA GLU A 16 16.21 2.61 19.16
C GLU A 16 16.02 1.88 20.49
N ASN A 17 15.20 2.40 21.40
CA ASN A 17 14.99 1.84 22.75
C ASN A 17 13.72 0.98 22.86
N ALA A 18 12.91 0.90 21.83
CA ALA A 18 11.76 0.00 21.81
C ALA A 18 12.19 -1.43 21.48
N VAL A 19 11.56 -2.40 22.11
CA VAL A 19 11.68 -3.82 21.78
C VAL A 19 10.32 -4.23 21.24
N GLU A 20 10.23 -4.48 19.96
CA GLU A 20 9.06 -5.06 19.33
C GLU A 20 9.20 -6.58 19.37
N ILE A 21 8.16 -7.23 19.86
CA ILE A 21 8.06 -8.69 19.83
C ILE A 21 6.98 -8.99 18.80
N ASP A 22 7.37 -9.20 17.58
CA ASP A 22 6.50 -9.76 16.57
C ASP A 22 6.28 -11.23 16.88
N ALA A 23 5.12 -11.51 17.46
CA ALA A 23 4.62 -12.87 17.62
C ALA A 23 4.02 -13.28 16.28
N ASP A 24 4.88 -13.80 15.42
CA ASP A 24 4.61 -13.95 14.04
C ASP A 24 3.66 -15.00 13.65
N GLU A 25 3.24 -14.65 12.71
CA GLU A 25 2.69 -14.83 11.36
C GLU A 25 2.41 -16.24 10.89
N SER A 26 2.87 -17.30 11.48
CA SER A 26 2.64 -18.64 10.91
C SER A 26 2.38 -19.76 11.92
N GLY A 27 2.16 -19.40 13.18
CA GLY A 27 1.93 -20.42 14.21
C GLY A 27 3.20 -21.16 14.64
N GLU A 28 4.34 -20.77 14.15
CA GLU A 28 5.64 -21.11 14.70
C GLU A 28 6.10 -19.92 15.54
N TYR A 29 6.38 -20.17 16.81
CA TYR A 29 6.86 -19.16 17.76
C TYR A 29 8.31 -18.77 17.44
N GLU A 30 8.52 -18.06 16.35
CA GLU A 30 9.75 -17.32 16.14
C GLU A 30 9.48 -15.87 16.50
N ALA A 31 9.71 -15.54 17.77
CA ALA A 31 9.70 -14.16 18.22
C ALA A 31 10.96 -13.48 17.70
N GLU A 32 10.84 -12.76 16.59
CA GLU A 32 11.88 -11.82 16.19
C GLU A 32 11.81 -10.61 17.13
N THR A 33 12.91 -10.36 17.82
CA THR A 33 13.04 -9.20 18.69
C THR A 33 13.76 -8.13 17.90
N GLU A 34 13.03 -7.20 17.31
CA GLU A 34 13.62 -6.02 16.73
C GLU A 34 13.88 -4.95 17.80
N ARG A 35 15.07 -4.40 17.77
CA ARG A 35 15.41 -3.25 18.61
C ARG A 35 15.31 -2.01 17.76
N GLY A 36 14.43 -1.12 18.16
CA GLY A 36 14.37 0.20 17.56
C GLY A 36 12.95 0.65 17.29
N GLY A 37 12.77 1.95 17.24
CA GLY A 37 11.61 2.54 16.62
C GLY A 37 11.93 2.84 15.18
N GLU A 38 10.98 2.68 14.29
CA GLU A 38 11.13 2.95 12.88
C GLU A 38 10.58 4.32 12.51
N VAL A 39 11.21 4.95 11.53
CA VAL A 39 10.65 6.11 10.82
C VAL A 39 10.58 5.73 9.36
N ALA A 40 9.39 5.41 8.90
CA ALA A 40 9.15 4.98 7.54
C ALA A 40 8.49 6.08 6.70
N LEU A 41 8.91 6.21 5.45
CA LEU A 41 8.23 7.05 4.46
C LEU A 41 7.24 6.17 3.71
N GLU A 42 5.95 6.23 4.07
CA GLU A 42 4.91 5.42 3.42
C GLU A 42 4.47 6.00 2.08
N GLN A 43 4.37 7.32 1.99
CA GLN A 43 4.00 7.99 0.75
C GLN A 43 4.77 9.29 0.55
N PHE A 44 5.18 9.54 -0.69
CA PHE A 44 5.66 10.83 -1.15
C PHE A 44 5.38 11.00 -2.63
N TRP A 45 4.40 11.82 -2.97
CA TRP A 45 3.95 11.95 -4.34
C TRP A 45 3.61 13.39 -4.73
N ILE A 46 3.68 13.63 -6.02
CA ILE A 46 3.17 14.84 -6.67
C ILE A 46 2.04 14.46 -7.63
N ASN A 47 0.99 15.24 -7.67
CA ASN A 47 -0.19 15.00 -8.50
C ASN A 47 -0.58 16.23 -9.29
N LYS A 48 -0.92 16.02 -10.55
CA LYS A 48 -1.48 17.03 -11.46
C LYS A 48 -2.90 16.67 -11.81
N ALA A 49 -3.84 17.57 -11.49
CA ALA A 49 -5.24 17.41 -11.84
C ALA A 49 -5.58 18.15 -13.15
N PHE A 50 -6.36 17.46 -14.00
CA PHE A 50 -6.89 17.93 -15.26
C PHE A 50 -8.42 17.78 -15.27
N CYS A 51 -9.09 18.53 -16.15
CA CYS A 51 -10.52 18.40 -16.39
C CYS A 51 -11.38 18.42 -15.10
N GLY A 52 -11.01 19.26 -14.14
CA GLY A 52 -11.75 19.35 -12.87
C GLY A 52 -11.64 18.09 -11.98
N GLY A 53 -10.53 17.36 -12.07
CA GLY A 53 -10.30 16.14 -11.27
C GLY A 53 -10.84 14.86 -11.90
N LYS A 54 -11.42 14.96 -13.09
CA LYS A 54 -11.87 13.76 -13.83
C LYS A 54 -10.70 12.92 -14.33
N PHE A 55 -9.54 13.53 -14.50
CA PHE A 55 -8.30 12.91 -14.93
C PHE A 55 -7.15 13.50 -14.14
N ASN A 56 -6.32 12.67 -13.56
CA ASN A 56 -5.18 13.09 -12.76
C ASN A 56 -3.99 12.18 -13.04
N ILE A 57 -2.79 12.74 -12.96
CA ILE A 57 -1.54 11.98 -13.00
C ILE A 57 -0.83 12.20 -11.67
N LYS A 58 -0.51 11.14 -10.98
CA LYS A 58 0.24 11.13 -9.71
C LYS A 58 1.52 10.32 -9.90
N ALA A 59 2.64 10.81 -9.40
CA ALA A 59 3.92 10.13 -9.49
C ALA A 59 4.70 10.26 -8.17
N GLY A 60 5.44 9.24 -7.81
CA GLY A 60 6.23 9.15 -6.58
C GLY A 60 6.06 7.81 -5.89
N GLU A 61 6.28 7.80 -4.58
CA GLU A 61 5.95 6.69 -3.69
C GLU A 61 4.46 6.71 -3.42
N ILE A 62 3.73 5.70 -3.89
CA ILE A 62 2.28 5.68 -3.90
C ILE A 62 1.75 4.32 -3.43
N ILE A 63 0.64 4.35 -2.71
CA ILE A 63 -0.06 3.13 -2.28
C ILE A 63 -0.60 2.37 -3.51
N ILE A 64 -0.37 1.08 -3.53
CA ILE A 64 -0.91 0.18 -4.55
C ILE A 64 -2.39 -0.09 -4.24
N PRO A 65 -3.32 0.21 -5.14
CA PRO A 65 -4.75 0.21 -4.84
C PRO A 65 -5.38 -1.20 -4.90
N VAL A 66 -4.67 -2.21 -4.40
CA VAL A 66 -5.13 -3.60 -4.37
C VAL A 66 -5.52 -3.98 -2.96
N GLY A 67 -6.64 -4.69 -2.82
CA GLY A 67 -7.23 -5.00 -1.53
C GLY A 67 -8.03 -3.83 -0.95
N GLU A 68 -8.76 -4.09 0.11
CA GLU A 68 -9.55 -3.06 0.78
C GLU A 68 -8.74 -2.36 1.86
N ILE A 69 -8.04 -3.13 2.69
CA ILE A 69 -7.29 -2.60 3.82
C ILE A 69 -6.03 -1.86 3.36
N ASN A 70 -5.39 -2.32 2.28
CA ASN A 70 -4.26 -1.59 1.73
C ASN A 70 -4.67 -0.28 1.07
N ALA A 71 -5.78 -0.27 0.33
CA ALA A 71 -6.28 0.95 -0.31
C ALA A 71 -6.76 2.01 0.71
N TYR A 72 -7.21 1.57 1.89
CA TYR A 72 -7.68 2.38 3.01
C TYR A 72 -6.95 1.94 4.28
N HIS A 73 -5.65 2.15 4.31
CA HIS A 73 -4.71 1.61 5.30
C HIS A 73 -4.72 2.33 6.65
N MET A 74 -5.47 3.41 6.79
CA MET A 74 -5.56 4.13 8.06
C MET A 74 -6.28 3.30 9.11
N PRO A 75 -5.78 3.22 10.35
CA PRO A 75 -6.39 2.42 11.42
C PRO A 75 -7.86 2.76 11.69
N ASN A 76 -8.27 3.99 11.43
CA ASN A 76 -9.66 4.43 11.58
C ASN A 76 -10.63 3.82 10.54
N ASP A 77 -10.09 3.29 9.45
CA ASP A 77 -10.87 2.68 8.38
C ASP A 77 -11.04 1.17 8.59
N PHE A 78 -10.39 0.59 9.60
CA PHE A 78 -10.48 -0.83 9.89
C PHE A 78 -11.80 -1.19 10.57
N PHE A 79 -12.33 -2.35 10.23
CA PHE A 79 -13.53 -2.91 10.84
C PHE A 79 -13.29 -3.40 12.28
N SER A 80 -12.05 -3.77 12.59
CA SER A 80 -11.59 -4.26 13.88
C SER A 80 -10.38 -3.46 14.34
N VAL A 81 -9.89 -3.77 15.54
CA VAL A 81 -8.67 -3.13 16.10
C VAL A 81 -7.43 -3.42 15.24
N TYR A 82 -7.44 -4.56 14.55
CA TYR A 82 -6.34 -5.01 13.70
C TYR A 82 -6.77 -5.10 12.25
N ARG A 83 -5.80 -5.14 11.35
CA ARG A 83 -6.00 -5.46 9.93
C ARG A 83 -6.68 -6.83 9.78
N SER A 84 -7.41 -7.03 8.70
CA SER A 84 -7.96 -8.34 8.37
C SER A 84 -6.82 -9.33 8.17
N GLU A 85 -6.84 -10.41 8.94
CA GLU A 85 -5.79 -11.45 8.92
C GLU A 85 -5.58 -12.04 7.52
N GLY A 86 -6.66 -12.25 6.76
CA GLY A 86 -6.58 -12.80 5.41
C GLY A 86 -5.82 -11.88 4.44
N GLU A 87 -6.12 -10.58 4.47
CA GLU A 87 -5.44 -9.62 3.60
C GLU A 87 -3.99 -9.38 4.06
N ALA A 88 -3.77 -9.25 5.37
CA ALA A 88 -2.46 -9.04 5.95
C ALA A 88 -1.48 -10.21 5.70
N LYS A 89 -1.97 -11.45 5.61
CA LYS A 89 -1.14 -12.62 5.28
C LYS A 89 -0.83 -12.78 3.80
N MET A 90 -1.68 -12.26 2.93
CA MET A 90 -1.55 -12.48 1.48
C MET A 90 -0.85 -11.34 0.77
N LEU A 91 -1.05 -10.11 1.22
CA LEU A 91 -0.55 -8.89 0.59
C LEU A 91 0.45 -8.19 1.51
N PRO A 92 1.40 -7.43 0.95
CA PRO A 92 2.25 -6.56 1.74
C PRO A 92 1.42 -5.58 2.58
N ASN A 93 1.80 -5.39 3.83
CA ASN A 93 1.16 -4.40 4.71
C ASN A 93 1.57 -3.00 4.27
N THR A 94 0.59 -2.08 4.22
CA THR A 94 0.77 -0.73 3.70
C THR A 94 1.58 -0.73 2.40
N TRP A 95 1.13 -1.57 1.45
CA TRP A 95 1.84 -1.81 0.20
C TRP A 95 1.96 -0.55 -0.65
N HIS A 96 3.13 0.01 -0.71
CA HIS A 96 3.48 1.18 -1.50
C HIS A 96 4.67 0.87 -2.43
N GLN A 97 4.77 1.60 -3.53
CA GLN A 97 5.81 1.42 -4.53
C GLN A 97 6.05 2.74 -5.27
N VAL A 98 7.27 2.91 -5.76
CA VAL A 98 7.57 4.00 -6.69
C VAL A 98 6.88 3.74 -8.02
N GLY A 99 6.09 4.70 -8.48
CA GLY A 99 5.36 4.52 -9.72
C GLY A 99 4.65 5.77 -10.23
N ILE A 100 3.88 5.56 -11.27
CA ILE A 100 3.01 6.58 -11.88
C ILE A 100 1.59 6.05 -11.89
N SER A 101 0.68 6.82 -11.34
CA SER A 101 -0.75 6.53 -11.29
C SER A 101 -1.53 7.49 -12.18
N LEU A 102 -2.46 6.92 -12.88
CA LEU A 102 -3.51 7.58 -13.68
C LEU A 102 -4.82 7.33 -12.95
N TRP A 103 -5.46 8.38 -12.42
CA TRP A 103 -6.67 8.21 -11.65
C TRP A 103 -7.67 9.34 -11.88
N GLY A 104 -8.90 9.08 -11.52
CA GLY A 104 -9.93 10.10 -11.62
C GLY A 104 -11.28 9.66 -11.10
N ARG A 105 -12.23 10.61 -11.13
CA ARG A 105 -13.61 10.38 -10.78
C ARG A 105 -14.55 10.94 -11.82
N ILE A 106 -15.48 10.11 -12.28
CA ILE A 106 -16.53 10.50 -13.24
C ILE A 106 -17.85 10.02 -12.68
N SER A 107 -18.72 10.96 -12.27
CA SER A 107 -19.97 10.66 -11.56
C SER A 107 -19.70 9.78 -10.33
N ASP A 108 -20.32 8.62 -10.28
CA ASP A 108 -20.23 7.65 -9.18
C ASP A 108 -19.08 6.64 -9.32
N TRP A 109 -18.27 6.79 -10.35
CA TRP A 109 -17.14 5.92 -10.62
C TRP A 109 -15.82 6.59 -10.30
N ARG A 110 -14.97 5.90 -9.53
CA ARG A 110 -13.56 6.21 -9.36
C ARG A 110 -12.75 5.13 -10.05
N TYR A 111 -11.72 5.53 -10.75
CA TYR A 111 -10.79 4.61 -11.39
C TYR A 111 -9.35 5.00 -11.06
N GLU A 112 -8.49 4.01 -11.02
CA GLU A 112 -7.05 4.18 -10.86
C GLU A 112 -6.31 3.07 -11.59
N ALA A 113 -5.26 3.42 -12.31
CA ALA A 113 -4.33 2.50 -12.95
C ALA A 113 -2.91 2.95 -12.64
N ILE A 114 -2.08 2.03 -12.17
CA ILE A 114 -0.72 2.30 -11.73
C ILE A 114 0.24 1.48 -12.58
N PHE A 115 1.34 2.12 -12.96
CA PHE A 115 2.54 1.46 -13.46
C PHE A 115 3.65 1.66 -12.43
N THR A 116 4.28 0.57 -11.99
CA THR A 116 5.20 0.54 -10.86
C THR A 116 6.30 -0.50 -11.05
N SER A 117 7.29 -0.52 -10.15
CA SER A 117 8.18 -1.66 -9.98
C SER A 117 7.40 -2.89 -9.53
N GLY A 118 7.82 -4.07 -9.97
CA GLY A 118 7.19 -5.33 -9.60
C GLY A 118 7.65 -5.84 -8.23
N LEU A 119 6.90 -6.80 -7.72
CA LEU A 119 7.26 -7.54 -6.50
C LEU A 119 8.46 -8.47 -6.76
N ASP A 120 9.21 -8.75 -5.72
CA ASP A 120 10.30 -9.74 -5.75
C ASP A 120 9.73 -11.16 -5.61
N ALA A 121 9.65 -11.87 -6.72
CA ALA A 121 9.09 -13.22 -6.76
C ALA A 121 9.94 -14.26 -5.99
N GLU A 122 11.20 -13.98 -5.69
CA GLU A 122 12.03 -14.86 -4.87
C GLU A 122 11.58 -14.93 -3.41
N ARG A 123 10.82 -13.92 -2.97
CA ARG A 123 10.25 -13.83 -1.63
C ARG A 123 8.81 -14.36 -1.54
N PHE A 124 8.26 -14.92 -2.61
CA PHE A 124 6.93 -15.53 -2.59
C PHE A 124 6.98 -16.90 -1.91
N GLY A 125 5.95 -17.22 -1.15
CA GLY A 125 5.90 -18.47 -0.42
C GLY A 125 4.49 -19.05 -0.33
N HIS A 126 4.42 -20.36 -0.08
CA HIS A 126 3.13 -21.07 0.06
C HIS A 126 2.31 -20.53 1.25
N ASN A 127 2.97 -20.10 2.32
CA ASN A 127 2.33 -19.64 3.55
C ASN A 127 2.14 -18.12 3.61
N CYS A 128 2.90 -17.35 2.81
CA CYS A 128 2.91 -15.89 2.82
C CYS A 128 2.45 -15.28 1.48
N TYR A 129 2.17 -16.09 0.49
CA TYR A 129 1.77 -15.67 -0.86
C TYR A 129 2.73 -14.61 -1.43
N VAL A 130 2.30 -13.36 -1.57
CA VAL A 130 3.11 -12.24 -2.08
C VAL A 130 3.52 -11.24 -1.01
N HIS A 131 3.18 -11.49 0.26
CA HIS A 131 3.35 -10.57 1.38
C HIS A 131 4.77 -9.98 1.48
N TYR A 132 5.80 -10.82 1.46
CA TYR A 132 7.20 -10.38 1.53
C TYR A 132 7.80 -9.93 0.20
N GLY A 133 7.02 -9.91 -0.85
CA GLY A 133 7.50 -9.51 -2.19
C GLY A 133 7.66 -8.01 -2.38
N ALA A 134 7.11 -7.16 -1.51
CA ALA A 134 7.34 -5.73 -1.56
C ALA A 134 8.82 -5.44 -1.30
N THR A 135 9.39 -4.58 -2.15
CA THR A 135 10.76 -4.12 -1.98
C THR A 135 10.73 -2.72 -1.40
N SER A 136 11.55 -2.47 -0.40
CA SER A 136 11.76 -1.11 0.11
C SER A 136 12.22 -0.21 -1.03
N PRO A 137 11.70 1.03 -1.15
CA PRO A 137 12.17 1.99 -2.14
C PRO A 137 13.65 2.34 -1.97
N TYR A 138 14.24 2.03 -0.83
CA TYR A 138 15.65 2.23 -0.51
C TYR A 138 16.54 1.01 -0.83
N GLU A 139 15.96 -0.14 -1.09
CA GLU A 139 16.71 -1.25 -1.67
C GLU A 139 16.96 -0.94 -3.14
N TYR A 140 18.19 -0.59 -3.48
CA TYR A 140 18.66 -0.38 -4.85
C TYR A 140 18.61 -1.69 -5.67
N LYS A 141 17.44 -2.22 -5.86
CA LYS A 141 17.23 -3.17 -6.94
C LYS A 141 16.91 -2.35 -8.18
N LEU A 142 17.86 -2.35 -9.11
CA LEU A 142 17.63 -1.88 -10.47
C LEU A 142 16.29 -2.48 -10.92
N GLY A 143 15.36 -1.62 -11.31
CA GLY A 143 14.01 -2.01 -11.68
C GLY A 143 13.98 -2.90 -12.92
N ASN A 144 14.31 -4.17 -12.74
CA ASN A 144 14.27 -5.18 -13.80
C ASN A 144 12.88 -5.80 -13.93
N VAL A 145 12.00 -5.53 -12.99
CA VAL A 145 10.63 -6.06 -12.94
C VAL A 145 9.67 -4.91 -12.87
N TYR A 146 8.73 -4.89 -13.80
CA TYR A 146 7.66 -3.89 -13.84
C TYR A 146 6.33 -4.58 -13.64
N ALA A 147 5.39 -3.85 -13.03
CA ALA A 147 4.06 -4.32 -12.77
C ALA A 147 3.02 -3.23 -13.05
N GLY A 148 1.79 -3.67 -13.14
CA GLY A 148 0.64 -2.78 -13.24
C GLY A 148 -0.43 -3.19 -12.25
N ALA A 149 -1.04 -2.20 -11.61
CA ALA A 149 -2.21 -2.41 -10.78
C ALA A 149 -3.37 -1.52 -11.25
N ALA A 150 -4.57 -2.00 -11.08
CA ALA A 150 -5.75 -1.22 -11.41
C ALA A 150 -6.85 -1.42 -10.36
N ARG A 151 -7.64 -0.36 -10.15
CA ARG A 151 -8.83 -0.38 -9.29
C ARG A 151 -9.96 0.42 -9.91
N ILE A 152 -11.16 -0.07 -9.74
CA ILE A 152 -12.38 0.65 -10.05
C ILE A 152 -13.34 0.55 -8.87
N ASP A 153 -13.90 1.69 -8.47
CA ASP A 153 -14.88 1.79 -7.39
C ASP A 153 -16.19 2.38 -7.93
N ASN A 154 -17.31 1.85 -7.48
CA ASN A 154 -18.63 2.37 -7.77
C ASN A 154 -19.35 2.79 -6.49
N TYR A 155 -19.92 3.99 -6.50
CA TYR A 155 -20.63 4.62 -5.38
C TYR A 155 -22.11 4.93 -5.71
N SER A 156 -22.68 4.30 -6.74
CA SER A 156 -24.05 4.58 -7.17
C SER A 156 -25.11 4.27 -6.13
N ILE A 157 -24.82 3.34 -5.21
CA ILE A 157 -25.75 2.94 -4.15
C ILE A 157 -25.37 3.67 -2.87
N PRO A 158 -26.24 4.51 -2.29
CA PRO A 158 -25.95 5.22 -1.07
C PRO A 158 -25.53 4.29 0.07
N GLY A 159 -24.38 4.58 0.69
CA GLY A 159 -23.82 3.77 1.78
C GLY A 159 -23.14 2.47 1.34
N VAL A 160 -23.05 2.21 0.04
CA VAL A 160 -22.35 1.03 -0.50
C VAL A 160 -21.26 1.45 -1.47
N ARG A 161 -20.06 0.90 -1.29
CA ARG A 161 -18.97 0.98 -2.26
C ARG A 161 -18.70 -0.42 -2.80
N LEU A 162 -18.77 -0.57 -4.11
CA LEU A 162 -18.38 -1.78 -4.81
C LEU A 162 -17.03 -1.54 -5.46
N SER A 163 -16.06 -2.40 -5.18
CA SER A 163 -14.69 -2.24 -5.65
C SER A 163 -14.19 -3.50 -6.34
N LEU A 164 -13.43 -3.31 -7.41
CA LEU A 164 -12.66 -4.36 -8.07
C LEU A 164 -11.25 -3.87 -8.26
N SER A 165 -10.27 -4.65 -7.84
CA SER A 165 -8.85 -4.35 -8.00
C SER A 165 -8.07 -5.58 -8.44
N GLY A 166 -6.91 -5.35 -9.06
CA GLY A 166 -6.01 -6.39 -9.51
C GLY A 166 -4.60 -5.85 -9.74
N TYR A 167 -3.66 -6.78 -9.72
CA TYR A 167 -2.23 -6.55 -9.92
C TYR A 167 -1.70 -7.51 -10.98
#